data_8119f34d3ed47eff5ae82a10cc018cfc
#
_entry.id   8119f34d3ed47eff5ae82a10cc018cfc
#
_cell.length_a   1.000
_cell.length_b   1.000
_cell.length_c   1.000
_cell.angle_alpha   90.00
_cell.angle_beta   90.00
_cell.angle_gamma   90.00
#
_symmetry.space_group_name_H-M   'P 1'
#
loop_
_entity.id
_entity.type
_entity.pdbx_description
1 polymer ?
#
loop_
_entity_poly.entity_id
_entity_poly.type
_entity_poly.pdbx_seq_one_letter_code
_entity_poly.pdbx_strand_id
1 'polypeptide(L)'
;MNKNYKISYFFQGGRKERLLKDTPYAREMFYGYHYFNENYEDVSLTEFTLEHSVLRRVFFRYIEKPLRTLLKLPLYWSFVITKKHFSELKKSDYSIFSSNRIGCSILPFVIFLKLTKNKTKYLCFILGLLSRKPKYKFFEIFQNFYIKVFFKFIDKFIFLSEGEYNLALQKYPKYEKKYFLLPFAIDTDMWKFKSKKDKSKKILFVGNDGFRDFQLAEKLSTELVDFEFVYVSQNISENNINKSNSIIKKGSWGDPYLSDEQLRKEYHEAFL
;
A
#
# COMPACT_ATOMS: atom_id res chain seq x y z
N MET A 1 -28.76 18.89 3.40
CA MET A 1 -29.21 17.49 3.18
C MET A 1 -27.97 16.65 2.99
N ASN A 2 -27.50 15.96 4.05
CA ASN A 2 -26.44 14.97 3.90
C ASN A 2 -27.01 13.81 3.07
N LYS A 3 -26.50 13.63 1.84
CA LYS A 3 -26.83 12.44 1.07
C LYS A 3 -26.20 11.26 1.80
N ASN A 4 -27.01 10.33 2.27
CA ASN A 4 -26.53 9.09 2.87
C ASN A 4 -25.89 8.23 1.77
N TYR A 5 -24.58 8.35 1.58
CA TYR A 5 -23.81 7.49 0.69
C TYR A 5 -23.23 6.32 1.46
N LYS A 6 -23.35 5.14 0.88
CA LYS A 6 -22.60 3.97 1.34
C LYS A 6 -21.22 3.95 0.73
N ILE A 7 -20.20 4.14 1.58
CA ILE A 7 -18.79 4.20 1.18
C ILE A 7 -18.07 2.96 1.71
N SER A 8 -17.46 2.18 0.82
CA SER A 8 -16.69 1.00 1.22
C SER A 8 -15.22 1.17 0.87
N TYR A 9 -14.38 1.12 1.89
CA TYR A 9 -12.92 1.11 1.75
C TYR A 9 -12.40 -0.32 1.67
N PHE A 10 -11.46 -0.55 0.74
CA PHE A 10 -10.80 -1.83 0.56
C PHE A 10 -9.30 -1.66 0.83
N PHE A 11 -8.79 -2.44 1.80
CA PHE A 11 -7.40 -2.44 2.24
C PHE A 11 -6.76 -3.82 2.11
N GLN A 12 -5.44 -3.89 2.17
CA GLN A 12 -4.70 -5.16 2.13
C GLN A 12 -4.83 -5.95 3.43
N GLY A 13 -4.64 -5.31 4.55
CA GLY A 13 -4.71 -5.92 5.88
C GLY A 13 -4.08 -5.02 6.95
N GLY A 14 -4.34 -5.35 8.23
CA GLY A 14 -3.77 -4.67 9.39
C GLY A 14 -4.41 -3.35 9.80
N ARG A 15 -5.39 -2.83 9.05
CA ARG A 15 -6.09 -1.56 9.39
C ARG A 15 -7.17 -1.80 10.42
N LYS A 16 -7.93 -2.89 10.28
CA LYS A 16 -8.95 -3.25 11.29
C LYS A 16 -8.34 -3.48 12.66
N GLU A 17 -7.23 -4.18 12.70
CA GLU A 17 -6.51 -4.42 13.95
C GLU A 17 -6.06 -3.10 14.60
N ARG A 18 -5.58 -2.13 13.81
CA ARG A 18 -5.20 -0.80 14.31
C ARG A 18 -6.38 0.00 14.82
N LEU A 19 -7.54 -0.07 14.16
CA LEU A 19 -8.76 0.58 14.64
C LEU A 19 -9.29 0.02 15.95
N LEU A 20 -8.99 -1.26 16.24
CA LEU A 20 -9.43 -1.95 17.46
C LEU A 20 -8.45 -1.79 18.63
N LYS A 21 -7.19 -1.41 18.36
CA LYS A 21 -6.18 -1.17 19.40
C LYS A 21 -6.37 0.21 20.00
N ASP A 22 -6.36 0.29 21.32
CA ASP A 22 -6.36 1.54 22.08
C ASP A 22 -4.94 2.16 22.18
N THR A 23 -4.22 2.12 21.06
CA THR A 23 -2.87 2.69 20.94
C THR A 23 -2.84 3.71 19.82
N PRO A 24 -2.14 4.85 19.99
CA PRO A 24 -1.98 5.83 18.92
C PRO A 24 -1.40 5.19 17.65
N TYR A 25 -1.96 5.55 16.51
CA TYR A 25 -1.50 5.07 15.19
C TYR A 25 -1.54 6.19 14.15
N ALA A 26 -0.72 6.07 13.13
CA ALA A 26 -0.62 7.02 12.02
C ALA A 26 -1.85 6.94 11.10
N ARG A 27 -2.57 8.07 10.98
CA ARG A 27 -3.85 8.16 10.25
C ARG A 27 -3.67 8.26 8.73
N GLU A 28 -2.53 8.71 8.23
CA GLU A 28 -2.25 8.89 6.80
C GLU A 28 -2.42 7.59 5.98
N MET A 29 -2.12 6.44 6.58
CA MET A 29 -2.23 5.13 5.91
C MET A 29 -3.67 4.63 5.74
N PHE A 30 -4.64 5.41 6.23
CA PHE A 30 -6.06 5.14 6.05
C PHE A 30 -6.68 5.93 4.89
N TYR A 31 -5.90 6.75 4.17
CA TYR A 31 -6.32 7.41 2.92
C TYR A 31 -7.67 8.14 3.02
N GLY A 32 -7.86 8.91 4.08
CA GLY A 32 -9.09 9.69 4.32
C GLY A 32 -10.24 8.90 4.94
N TYR A 33 -10.08 7.60 5.27
CA TYR A 33 -11.14 6.79 5.90
C TYR A 33 -11.73 7.47 7.14
N HIS A 34 -10.89 8.01 8.03
CA HIS A 34 -11.36 8.67 9.27
C HIS A 34 -12.28 9.85 8.98
N TYR A 35 -11.90 10.71 8.02
CA TYR A 35 -12.74 11.84 7.63
C TYR A 35 -14.12 11.37 7.13
N PHE A 36 -14.16 10.36 6.28
CA PHE A 36 -15.44 9.84 5.80
C PHE A 36 -16.23 9.15 6.89
N ASN A 37 -15.58 8.39 7.78
CA ASN A 37 -16.26 7.71 8.89
C ASN A 37 -16.82 8.68 9.93
N GLU A 38 -16.22 9.86 10.09
CA GLU A 38 -16.70 10.93 10.99
C GLU A 38 -17.84 11.76 10.36
N ASN A 39 -17.92 11.84 9.03
CA ASN A 39 -18.85 12.74 8.32
C ASN A 39 -19.97 12.02 7.56
N TYR A 40 -19.96 10.70 7.45
CA TYR A 40 -20.96 9.90 6.77
C TYR A 40 -21.37 8.69 7.62
N GLU A 41 -22.66 8.33 7.58
CA GLU A 41 -23.23 7.29 8.43
C GLU A 41 -22.88 5.86 8.03
N ASP A 42 -22.74 5.56 6.73
CA ASP A 42 -22.49 4.20 6.23
C ASP A 42 -21.11 4.10 5.56
N VAL A 43 -20.07 4.02 6.40
CA VAL A 43 -18.70 3.82 5.94
C VAL A 43 -18.18 2.47 6.45
N SER A 44 -17.79 1.60 5.53
CA SER A 44 -17.28 0.27 5.85
C SER A 44 -15.81 0.09 5.44
N LEU A 45 -15.12 -0.79 6.17
CA LEU A 45 -13.74 -1.18 5.87
C LEU A 45 -13.65 -2.68 5.65
N THR A 46 -13.15 -3.06 4.47
CA THR A 46 -12.94 -4.45 4.06
C THR A 46 -11.47 -4.70 3.76
N GLU A 47 -10.93 -5.79 4.24
CA GLU A 47 -9.54 -6.19 4.03
C GLU A 47 -9.42 -7.47 3.22
N PHE A 48 -8.23 -7.73 2.70
CA PHE A 48 -7.89 -9.01 2.08
C PHE A 48 -8.27 -10.17 3.01
N THR A 49 -8.81 -11.23 2.43
CA THR A 49 -9.02 -12.45 3.21
C THR A 49 -7.70 -13.16 3.48
N LEU A 50 -7.51 -13.58 4.72
CA LEU A 50 -6.38 -14.42 5.13
C LEU A 50 -6.73 -15.91 5.05
N GLU A 51 -8.02 -16.24 4.94
CA GLU A 51 -8.50 -17.61 4.81
C GLU A 51 -8.30 -18.14 3.41
N HIS A 52 -7.43 -19.11 3.25
CA HIS A 52 -7.13 -19.78 2.00
C HIS A 52 -7.56 -21.24 2.03
N SER A 53 -8.57 -21.57 1.22
CA SER A 53 -8.83 -22.97 0.87
C SER A 53 -7.65 -23.58 0.10
N VAL A 54 -7.55 -24.90 0.08
CA VAL A 54 -6.51 -25.63 -0.68
C VAL A 54 -6.50 -25.18 -2.15
N LEU A 55 -7.69 -25.08 -2.77
CA LEU A 55 -7.83 -24.64 -4.17
C LEU A 55 -7.27 -23.23 -4.40
N ARG A 56 -7.48 -22.29 -3.48
CA ARG A 56 -6.92 -20.92 -3.60
C ARG A 56 -5.40 -20.92 -3.48
N ARG A 57 -4.82 -21.77 -2.61
CA ARG A 57 -3.37 -21.91 -2.49
C ARG A 57 -2.74 -22.48 -3.76
N VAL A 58 -3.38 -23.47 -4.37
CA VAL A 58 -2.96 -24.03 -5.66
C VAL A 58 -3.03 -22.97 -6.76
N PHE A 59 -4.18 -22.28 -6.89
CA PHE A 59 -4.35 -21.20 -7.86
C PHE A 59 -3.31 -20.09 -7.68
N PHE A 60 -3.07 -19.64 -6.43
CA PHE A 60 -2.06 -18.65 -6.12
C PHE A 60 -0.67 -19.10 -6.58
N ARG A 61 -0.29 -20.34 -6.25
CA ARG A 61 1.05 -20.85 -6.52
C ARG A 61 1.33 -21.02 -8.02
N TYR A 62 0.39 -21.60 -8.75
CA TYR A 62 0.61 -22.04 -10.13
C TYR A 62 0.12 -21.08 -11.21
N ILE A 63 -0.79 -20.18 -10.91
CA ILE A 63 -1.36 -19.23 -11.87
C ILE A 63 -1.04 -17.79 -11.48
N GLU A 64 -1.49 -17.35 -10.32
CA GLU A 64 -1.42 -15.94 -9.94
C GLU A 64 0.02 -15.45 -9.75
N LYS A 65 0.86 -16.20 -9.01
CA LYS A 65 2.26 -15.83 -8.75
C LYS A 65 3.09 -15.75 -10.03
N PRO A 66 3.06 -16.72 -10.95
CA PRO A 66 3.72 -16.62 -12.26
C PRO A 66 3.25 -15.41 -13.08
N LEU A 67 1.93 -15.22 -13.24
CA LEU A 67 1.38 -14.07 -13.98
C LEU A 67 1.83 -12.75 -13.39
N ARG A 68 1.76 -12.60 -12.07
CA ARG A 68 2.23 -11.41 -11.35
C ARG A 68 3.71 -11.13 -11.61
N THR A 69 4.53 -12.17 -11.61
CA THR A 69 5.98 -12.07 -11.84
C THR A 69 6.30 -11.69 -13.28
N LEU A 70 5.66 -12.33 -14.25
CA LEU A 70 5.88 -12.11 -15.67
C LEU A 70 5.35 -10.76 -16.15
N LEU A 71 4.12 -10.42 -15.76
CA LEU A 71 3.46 -9.16 -16.14
C LEU A 71 3.84 -7.98 -15.27
N LYS A 72 4.54 -8.19 -14.14
CA LYS A 72 4.81 -7.15 -13.12
C LYS A 72 3.55 -6.38 -12.68
N LEU A 73 2.38 -7.02 -12.77
CA LEU A 73 1.10 -6.50 -12.29
C LEU A 73 0.86 -6.99 -10.85
N PRO A 74 0.31 -6.14 -9.97
CA PRO A 74 0.04 -6.50 -8.59
C PRO A 74 -1.28 -7.28 -8.46
N LEU A 75 -1.33 -8.49 -9.02
CA LEU A 75 -2.49 -9.37 -9.03
C LEU A 75 -2.51 -10.24 -7.77
N TYR A 76 -3.59 -10.16 -6.99
CA TYR A 76 -3.84 -10.90 -5.74
C TYR A 76 -5.29 -11.39 -5.71
N TRP A 77 -5.73 -12.03 -6.79
CA TRP A 77 -7.09 -12.52 -6.97
C TRP A 77 -7.52 -13.48 -5.87
N SER A 78 -6.63 -14.37 -5.43
CA SER A 78 -6.86 -15.33 -4.36
C SER A 78 -7.26 -14.67 -3.02
N PHE A 79 -6.88 -13.40 -2.80
CA PHE A 79 -7.18 -12.66 -1.58
C PHE A 79 -8.46 -11.81 -1.66
N VAL A 80 -8.93 -11.47 -2.85
CA VAL A 80 -10.04 -10.53 -3.05
C VAL A 80 -11.25 -11.12 -3.78
N ILE A 81 -11.07 -12.19 -4.57
CA ILE A 81 -12.18 -12.82 -5.28
C ILE A 81 -13.00 -13.69 -4.30
N THR A 82 -13.82 -13.06 -3.48
CA THR A 82 -14.68 -13.69 -2.48
C THR A 82 -16.11 -13.16 -2.57
N LYS A 83 -17.08 -13.97 -2.07
CA LYS A 83 -18.47 -13.52 -1.96
C LYS A 83 -18.62 -12.25 -1.13
N LYS A 84 -17.82 -12.10 -0.06
CA LYS A 84 -17.81 -10.92 0.80
C LYS A 84 -17.43 -9.66 0.03
N HIS A 85 -16.26 -9.68 -0.67
CA HIS A 85 -15.81 -8.52 -1.45
C HIS A 85 -16.80 -8.17 -2.57
N PHE A 86 -17.35 -9.17 -3.25
CA PHE A 86 -18.35 -8.94 -4.28
C PHE A 86 -19.63 -8.28 -3.72
N SER A 87 -20.14 -8.77 -2.58
CA SER A 87 -21.32 -8.21 -1.92
C SER A 87 -21.10 -6.75 -1.50
N GLU A 88 -19.92 -6.44 -0.92
CA GLU A 88 -19.58 -5.06 -0.54
C GLU A 88 -19.52 -4.13 -1.75
N LEU A 89 -18.82 -4.55 -2.82
CA LEU A 89 -18.78 -3.77 -4.07
C LEU A 89 -20.17 -3.49 -4.63
N LYS A 90 -21.04 -4.52 -4.64
CA LYS A 90 -22.39 -4.41 -5.23
C LYS A 90 -23.29 -3.45 -4.46
N LYS A 91 -23.15 -3.38 -3.13
CA LYS A 91 -24.01 -2.60 -2.23
C LYS A 91 -23.57 -1.15 -2.04
N SER A 92 -22.33 -0.82 -2.41
CA SER A 92 -21.76 0.50 -2.17
C SER A 92 -22.16 1.50 -3.26
N ASP A 93 -22.30 2.77 -2.87
CA ASP A 93 -22.36 3.89 -3.83
C ASP A 93 -20.94 4.25 -4.30
N TYR A 94 -19.98 4.23 -3.37
CA TYR A 94 -18.58 4.46 -3.63
C TYR A 94 -17.73 3.33 -3.06
N SER A 95 -16.80 2.80 -3.87
CA SER A 95 -15.79 1.86 -3.43
C SER A 95 -14.42 2.44 -3.65
N ILE A 96 -13.63 2.55 -2.57
CA ILE A 96 -12.32 3.17 -2.56
C ILE A 96 -11.26 2.09 -2.36
N PHE A 97 -10.39 1.92 -3.35
CA PHE A 97 -9.28 0.98 -3.31
C PHE A 97 -8.01 1.70 -2.86
N SER A 98 -7.52 1.38 -1.68
CA SER A 98 -6.37 2.06 -1.07
C SER A 98 -5.04 1.84 -1.80
N SER A 99 -5.02 1.02 -2.84
CA SER A 99 -3.84 0.82 -3.70
C SER A 99 -4.21 0.17 -5.04
N ASN A 100 -3.35 0.37 -6.04
CA ASN A 100 -3.43 -0.36 -7.30
C ASN A 100 -3.34 -1.89 -7.13
N ARG A 101 -2.77 -2.40 -6.03
CA ARG A 101 -2.75 -3.83 -5.72
C ARG A 101 -4.17 -4.36 -5.52
N ILE A 102 -5.00 -3.62 -4.81
CA ILE A 102 -6.41 -3.98 -4.60
C ILE A 102 -7.20 -3.75 -5.88
N GLY A 103 -7.07 -2.55 -6.47
CA GLY A 103 -7.80 -2.18 -7.68
C GLY A 103 -7.58 -3.14 -8.85
N CYS A 104 -6.32 -3.51 -9.13
CA CYS A 104 -6.02 -4.51 -10.15
C CYS A 104 -6.57 -5.89 -9.79
N SER A 105 -6.47 -6.30 -8.54
CA SER A 105 -6.91 -7.64 -8.14
C SER A 105 -8.43 -7.81 -8.17
N ILE A 106 -9.19 -6.77 -7.84
CA ILE A 106 -10.66 -6.79 -7.78
C ILE A 106 -11.31 -6.46 -9.13
N LEU A 107 -10.52 -6.07 -10.12
CA LEU A 107 -10.97 -5.63 -11.43
C LEU A 107 -11.97 -6.58 -12.11
N PRO A 108 -11.85 -7.94 -12.05
CA PRO A 108 -12.86 -8.83 -12.63
C PRO A 108 -14.27 -8.60 -12.08
N PHE A 109 -14.40 -8.33 -10.77
CA PHE A 109 -15.70 -8.00 -10.17
C PHE A 109 -16.23 -6.64 -10.62
N VAL A 110 -15.32 -5.64 -10.71
CA VAL A 110 -15.68 -4.31 -11.22
C VAL A 110 -16.20 -4.38 -12.65
N ILE A 111 -15.51 -5.14 -13.52
CA ILE A 111 -15.96 -5.34 -14.90
C ILE A 111 -17.36 -5.97 -14.94
N PHE A 112 -17.56 -7.06 -14.21
CA PHE A 112 -18.85 -7.75 -14.13
C PHE A 112 -19.96 -6.79 -13.66
N LEU A 113 -19.75 -6.06 -12.57
CA LEU A 113 -20.72 -5.12 -12.01
C LEU A 113 -21.04 -3.96 -12.99
N LYS A 114 -20.04 -3.42 -13.68
CA LYS A 114 -20.27 -2.39 -14.71
C LYS A 114 -21.06 -2.92 -15.91
N LEU A 115 -20.79 -4.15 -16.36
CA LEU A 115 -21.53 -4.78 -17.45
C LEU A 115 -23.00 -5.08 -17.05
N THR A 116 -23.25 -5.38 -15.78
CA THR A 116 -24.59 -5.56 -15.22
C THR A 116 -25.26 -4.24 -14.78
N LYS A 117 -24.71 -3.09 -15.23
CA LYS A 117 -25.24 -1.73 -14.98
C LYS A 117 -25.33 -1.35 -13.50
N ASN A 118 -24.49 -1.94 -12.65
CA ASN A 118 -24.37 -1.49 -11.27
C ASN A 118 -23.87 -0.04 -11.22
N LYS A 119 -24.45 0.79 -10.33
CA LYS A 119 -24.20 2.24 -10.26
C LYS A 119 -23.00 2.64 -9.42
N THR A 120 -22.37 1.71 -8.71
CA THR A 120 -21.20 1.96 -7.85
C THR A 120 -20.10 2.71 -8.60
N LYS A 121 -19.54 3.74 -7.96
CA LYS A 121 -18.35 4.48 -8.42
C LYS A 121 -17.11 3.91 -7.77
N TYR A 122 -16.07 3.68 -8.57
CA TYR A 122 -14.82 3.07 -8.15
C TYR A 122 -13.70 4.08 -8.19
N LEU A 123 -13.03 4.29 -7.04
CA LEU A 123 -11.85 5.14 -6.89
C LEU A 123 -10.66 4.26 -6.54
N CYS A 124 -9.48 4.56 -7.10
CA CYS A 124 -8.29 3.79 -6.81
C CYS A 124 -7.07 4.70 -6.60
N PHE A 125 -6.38 4.50 -5.48
CA PHE A 125 -5.07 5.10 -5.25
C PHE A 125 -4.00 4.36 -6.06
N ILE A 126 -3.14 5.09 -6.74
CA ILE A 126 -2.07 4.56 -7.57
C ILE A 126 -0.72 4.76 -6.88
N LEU A 127 0.00 3.66 -6.68
CA LEU A 127 1.23 3.58 -5.90
C LEU A 127 2.27 2.74 -6.67
N GLY A 128 3.01 3.37 -7.58
CA GLY A 128 4.08 2.72 -8.32
C GLY A 128 3.62 1.66 -9.33
N LEU A 129 2.42 1.78 -9.92
CA LEU A 129 1.92 0.86 -10.94
C LEU A 129 2.64 1.04 -12.28
N LEU A 130 2.80 2.30 -12.70
CA LEU A 130 3.23 2.66 -14.05
C LEU A 130 4.75 2.64 -14.24
N SER A 131 5.52 2.59 -13.16
CA SER A 131 6.97 2.46 -13.17
C SER A 131 7.44 1.01 -13.37
N ARG A 132 6.55 0.03 -13.17
CA ARG A 132 6.88 -1.40 -13.26
C ARG A 132 6.95 -1.84 -14.70
N LYS A 133 8.08 -2.45 -15.10
CA LYS A 133 8.27 -3.01 -16.44
C LYS A 133 8.51 -4.52 -16.36
N PRO A 134 7.86 -5.33 -17.19
CA PRO A 134 8.21 -6.72 -17.40
C PRO A 134 9.64 -6.87 -17.93
N LYS A 135 10.26 -8.00 -17.63
CA LYS A 135 11.62 -8.30 -18.13
C LYS A 135 11.65 -8.43 -19.66
N TYR A 136 10.58 -8.97 -20.24
CA TYR A 136 10.51 -9.25 -21.70
C TYR A 136 9.45 -8.35 -22.34
N LYS A 137 9.78 -7.73 -23.47
CA LYS A 137 8.89 -6.82 -24.23
C LYS A 137 7.53 -7.43 -24.60
N PHE A 138 7.50 -8.73 -24.89
CA PHE A 138 6.25 -9.45 -25.17
C PHE A 138 5.23 -9.29 -24.05
N PHE A 139 5.65 -9.40 -22.78
CA PHE A 139 4.77 -9.24 -21.63
C PHE A 139 4.35 -7.78 -21.37
N GLU A 140 5.08 -6.80 -21.92
CA GLU A 140 4.66 -5.39 -21.85
C GLU A 140 3.35 -5.15 -22.61
N ILE A 141 3.10 -5.87 -23.70
CA ILE A 141 1.86 -5.76 -24.47
C ILE A 141 0.67 -6.18 -23.60
N PHE A 142 0.79 -7.32 -22.92
CA PHE A 142 -0.27 -7.81 -22.01
C PHE A 142 -0.42 -6.92 -20.77
N GLN A 143 0.68 -6.45 -20.20
CA GLN A 143 0.65 -5.50 -19.09
C GLN A 143 -0.09 -4.22 -19.49
N ASN A 144 0.28 -3.63 -20.62
CA ASN A 144 -0.36 -2.40 -21.13
C ASN A 144 -1.84 -2.63 -21.46
N PHE A 145 -2.19 -3.78 -22.03
CA PHE A 145 -3.59 -4.14 -22.26
C PHE A 145 -4.37 -4.17 -20.95
N TYR A 146 -3.84 -4.87 -19.93
CA TYR A 146 -4.48 -4.94 -18.62
C TYR A 146 -4.65 -3.56 -17.98
N ILE A 147 -3.62 -2.72 -18.03
CA ILE A 147 -3.66 -1.34 -17.49
C ILE A 147 -4.70 -0.50 -18.24
N LYS A 148 -4.82 -0.63 -19.57
CA LYS A 148 -5.87 0.06 -20.35
C LYS A 148 -7.27 -0.39 -19.93
N VAL A 149 -7.47 -1.69 -19.71
CA VAL A 149 -8.75 -2.23 -19.20
C VAL A 149 -9.02 -1.68 -17.80
N PHE A 150 -8.03 -1.67 -16.92
CA PHE A 150 -8.14 -1.11 -15.58
C PHE A 150 -8.54 0.38 -15.62
N PHE A 151 -7.87 1.20 -16.44
CA PHE A 151 -8.23 2.61 -16.61
C PHE A 151 -9.61 2.83 -17.25
N LYS A 152 -10.06 1.90 -18.10
CA LYS A 152 -11.40 1.96 -18.69
C LYS A 152 -12.49 1.81 -17.63
N PHE A 153 -12.38 0.84 -16.73
CA PHE A 153 -13.45 0.41 -15.83
C PHE A 153 -13.47 1.11 -14.47
N ILE A 154 -12.34 1.64 -13.99
CA ILE A 154 -12.29 2.47 -12.78
C ILE A 154 -12.72 3.90 -13.12
N ASP A 155 -13.48 4.54 -12.23
CA ASP A 155 -14.05 5.87 -12.48
C ASP A 155 -13.05 7.00 -12.19
N LYS A 156 -12.24 6.88 -11.12
CA LYS A 156 -11.27 7.90 -10.70
C LYS A 156 -9.98 7.27 -10.18
N PHE A 157 -8.85 7.94 -10.45
CA PHE A 157 -7.53 7.55 -9.99
C PHE A 157 -6.91 8.68 -9.18
N ILE A 158 -6.40 8.34 -8.02
CA ILE A 158 -5.73 9.27 -7.12
C ILE A 158 -4.25 8.94 -7.12
N PHE A 159 -3.43 9.85 -7.61
CA PHE A 159 -1.98 9.75 -7.62
C PHE A 159 -1.40 10.51 -6.44
N LEU A 160 -0.51 9.88 -5.69
CA LEU A 160 0.12 10.48 -4.51
C LEU A 160 1.45 11.19 -4.82
N SER A 161 1.95 11.07 -6.05
CA SER A 161 3.17 11.73 -6.50
C SER A 161 3.00 12.31 -7.90
N GLU A 162 3.62 13.45 -8.14
CA GLU A 162 3.66 14.12 -9.46
C GLU A 162 4.31 13.24 -10.51
N GLY A 163 5.38 12.53 -10.17
CA GLY A 163 6.11 11.69 -11.12
C GLY A 163 5.22 10.60 -11.72
N GLU A 164 4.40 9.92 -10.91
CA GLU A 164 3.49 8.89 -11.41
C GLU A 164 2.27 9.48 -12.11
N TYR A 165 1.77 10.63 -11.65
CA TYR A 165 0.72 11.39 -12.30
C TYR A 165 1.13 11.82 -13.73
N ASN A 166 2.32 12.43 -13.89
CA ASN A 166 2.84 12.84 -15.19
C ASN A 166 3.10 11.65 -16.11
N LEU A 167 3.57 10.52 -15.55
CA LEU A 167 3.74 9.29 -16.30
C LEU A 167 2.39 8.73 -16.81
N ALA A 168 1.31 8.88 -16.03
CA ALA A 168 -0.04 8.51 -16.45
C ALA A 168 -0.55 9.41 -17.59
N LEU A 169 -0.36 10.70 -17.49
CA LEU A 169 -0.70 11.66 -18.56
C LEU A 169 0.04 11.32 -19.86
N GLN A 170 1.34 11.02 -19.77
CA GLN A 170 2.15 10.68 -20.93
C GLN A 170 1.73 9.36 -21.60
N LYS A 171 1.54 8.29 -20.80
CA LYS A 171 1.29 6.94 -21.32
C LYS A 171 -0.18 6.70 -21.69
N TYR A 172 -1.10 7.33 -20.96
CA TYR A 172 -2.53 7.07 -21.06
C TYR A 172 -3.38 8.35 -21.05
N PRO A 173 -3.09 9.34 -21.94
CA PRO A 173 -3.74 10.67 -21.96
C PRO A 173 -5.26 10.59 -22.16
N LYS A 174 -5.74 9.53 -22.82
CA LYS A 174 -7.18 9.29 -23.04
C LYS A 174 -8.01 9.27 -21.73
N TYR A 175 -7.38 8.96 -20.59
CA TYR A 175 -8.06 8.82 -19.31
C TYR A 175 -7.79 10.01 -18.36
N GLU A 176 -7.17 11.09 -18.82
CA GLU A 176 -6.79 12.28 -18.03
C GLU A 176 -7.92 12.80 -17.14
N LYS A 177 -9.15 12.89 -17.66
CA LYS A 177 -10.34 13.35 -16.90
C LYS A 177 -10.67 12.50 -15.66
N LYS A 178 -10.04 11.34 -15.52
CA LYS A 178 -10.18 10.47 -14.37
C LYS A 178 -9.05 10.64 -13.34
N TYR A 179 -8.00 11.41 -13.65
CA TYR A 179 -6.79 11.54 -12.83
C TYR A 179 -6.89 12.70 -11.88
N PHE A 180 -6.48 12.47 -10.64
CA PHE A 180 -6.38 13.46 -9.59
C PHE A 180 -5.02 13.32 -8.92
N LEU A 181 -4.29 14.41 -8.82
CA LEU A 181 -3.09 14.50 -8.00
C LEU A 181 -3.50 14.92 -6.60
N LEU A 182 -3.24 14.07 -5.63
CA LEU A 182 -3.38 14.35 -4.20
C LEU A 182 -2.05 13.97 -3.53
N PRO A 183 -1.15 14.92 -3.29
CA PRO A 183 0.13 14.63 -2.67
C PRO A 183 -0.02 13.88 -1.36
N PHE A 184 0.88 12.91 -1.12
CA PHE A 184 0.86 12.15 0.11
C PHE A 184 1.14 13.08 1.29
N ALA A 185 0.24 13.09 2.25
CA ALA A 185 0.36 13.87 3.48
C ALA A 185 0.64 12.93 4.66
N ILE A 186 1.27 13.46 5.70
CA ILE A 186 1.56 12.74 6.94
C ILE A 186 0.72 13.30 8.08
N ASP A 187 0.46 12.46 9.07
CA ASP A 187 -0.20 12.85 10.32
C ASP A 187 0.78 13.64 11.21
N THR A 188 0.71 14.96 11.14
CA THR A 188 1.60 15.85 11.89
C THR A 188 1.36 15.83 13.39
N ASP A 189 0.22 15.34 13.86
CA ASP A 189 -0.03 15.14 15.29
C ASP A 189 0.67 13.89 15.80
N MET A 190 0.66 12.83 15.02
CA MET A 190 1.39 11.60 15.32
C MET A 190 2.91 11.81 15.21
N TRP A 191 3.39 12.45 14.15
CA TRP A 191 4.81 12.62 13.83
C TRP A 191 5.39 13.97 14.26
N LYS A 192 4.84 14.56 15.33
CA LYS A 192 5.38 15.83 15.89
C LYS A 192 6.86 15.71 16.19
N PHE A 193 7.63 16.64 15.62
CA PHE A 193 9.04 16.78 15.96
C PHE A 193 9.16 17.26 17.43
N LYS A 194 9.98 16.55 18.20
CA LYS A 194 10.46 17.05 19.50
C LYS A 194 11.85 17.63 19.27
N SER A 195 12.10 18.85 19.74
CA SER A 195 13.42 19.47 19.63
C SER A 195 14.50 18.48 20.12
N LYS A 196 15.55 18.30 19.33
CA LYS A 196 16.67 17.43 19.72
C LYS A 196 17.29 17.94 21.00
N LYS A 197 17.24 17.14 22.05
CA LYS A 197 18.17 17.25 23.17
C LYS A 197 19.37 16.40 22.76
N ASP A 198 20.49 17.07 22.56
CA ASP A 198 21.81 16.51 22.33
C ASP A 198 22.04 15.66 21.05
N LYS A 199 23.30 15.62 20.66
CA LYS A 199 23.83 14.93 19.47
C LYS A 199 23.70 13.42 19.61
N SER A 200 22.53 12.87 19.31
CA SER A 200 22.37 11.43 19.15
C SER A 200 23.36 10.93 18.07
N LYS A 201 24.01 9.81 18.33
CA LYS A 201 24.80 9.09 17.31
C LYS A 201 24.03 7.95 16.68
N LYS A 202 22.69 7.93 16.81
CA LYS A 202 21.82 6.87 16.34
C LYS A 202 21.40 7.11 14.88
N ILE A 203 21.71 6.18 14.00
CA ILE A 203 21.27 6.13 12.61
C ILE A 203 20.12 5.13 12.51
N LEU A 204 18.99 5.57 11.98
CA LEU A 204 17.79 4.76 11.85
C LEU A 204 17.50 4.43 10.38
N PHE A 205 17.42 3.14 10.07
CA PHE A 205 17.00 2.65 8.77
C PHE A 205 15.63 1.94 8.89
N VAL A 206 14.61 2.43 8.19
CA VAL A 206 13.24 1.87 8.25
C VAL A 206 12.76 1.48 6.86
N GLY A 207 12.34 0.24 6.68
CA GLY A 207 11.62 -0.21 5.49
C GLY A 207 11.93 -1.61 5.01
N ASN A 208 10.96 -2.15 4.23
CA ASN A 208 10.98 -3.51 3.69
C ASN A 208 10.72 -3.54 2.17
N ASP A 209 10.64 -2.39 1.51
CA ASP A 209 10.38 -2.35 0.07
C ASP A 209 11.66 -2.70 -0.72
N GLY A 210 11.49 -3.28 -1.89
CA GLY A 210 12.60 -3.74 -2.74
C GLY A 210 13.33 -2.63 -3.50
N PHE A 211 13.08 -1.35 -3.17
CA PHE A 211 13.73 -0.18 -3.79
C PHE A 211 14.76 0.50 -2.87
N ARG A 212 14.97 -0.04 -1.68
CA ARG A 212 15.97 0.45 -0.72
C ARG A 212 17.31 -0.23 -0.95
N ASP A 213 18.38 0.51 -0.78
CA ASP A 213 19.73 -0.03 -0.85
C ASP A 213 20.12 -0.64 0.51
N PHE A 214 19.70 -1.90 0.70
CA PHE A 214 20.02 -2.65 1.91
C PHE A 214 21.53 -2.90 2.05
N GLN A 215 22.23 -3.12 0.93
CA GLN A 215 23.67 -3.39 0.93
C GLN A 215 24.46 -2.18 1.42
N LEU A 216 24.09 -0.99 0.95
CA LEU A 216 24.69 0.25 1.45
C LEU A 216 24.41 0.43 2.94
N ALA A 217 23.16 0.22 3.38
CA ALA A 217 22.79 0.37 4.78
C ALA A 217 23.57 -0.60 5.69
N GLU A 218 23.74 -1.85 5.27
CA GLU A 218 24.55 -2.86 5.97
C GLU A 218 26.03 -2.44 6.05
N LYS A 219 26.59 -2.01 4.92
CA LYS A 219 28.00 -1.58 4.83
C LYS A 219 28.31 -0.39 5.73
N LEU A 220 27.40 0.59 5.82
CA LEU A 220 27.58 1.77 6.66
C LEU A 220 27.83 1.41 8.13
N SER A 221 27.20 0.37 8.67
CA SER A 221 27.42 -0.05 10.06
C SER A 221 28.82 -0.59 10.33
N THR A 222 29.49 -1.12 9.30
CA THR A 222 30.89 -1.61 9.41
C THR A 222 31.91 -0.50 9.27
N GLU A 223 31.57 0.58 8.57
CA GLU A 223 32.46 1.71 8.34
C GLU A 223 32.32 2.81 9.40
N LEU A 224 31.10 3.05 9.90
CA LEU A 224 30.79 4.11 10.87
C LEU A 224 30.68 3.52 12.29
N VAL A 225 31.78 3.01 12.83
CA VAL A 225 31.80 2.27 14.11
C VAL A 225 31.41 3.12 15.33
N ASP A 226 31.54 4.44 15.24
CA ASP A 226 31.19 5.38 16.31
C ASP A 226 29.68 5.70 16.37
N PHE A 227 28.88 5.17 15.43
CA PHE A 227 27.45 5.35 15.36
C PHE A 227 26.71 4.09 15.77
N GLU A 228 25.58 4.24 16.43
CA GLU A 228 24.62 3.17 16.70
C GLU A 228 23.66 3.04 15.51
N PHE A 229 23.49 1.84 14.98
CA PHE A 229 22.56 1.58 13.89
C PHE A 229 21.33 0.82 14.39
N VAL A 230 20.15 1.35 14.07
CA VAL A 230 18.88 0.66 14.32
C VAL A 230 18.19 0.38 12.99
N TYR A 231 18.01 -0.89 12.68
CA TYR A 231 17.35 -1.36 11.47
C TYR A 231 15.95 -1.86 11.79
N VAL A 232 14.94 -1.16 11.31
CA VAL A 232 13.53 -1.61 11.36
C VAL A 232 13.20 -2.23 10.01
N SER A 233 13.61 -3.48 9.81
CA SER A 233 13.52 -4.17 8.52
C SER A 233 13.56 -5.69 8.68
N GLN A 234 12.93 -6.41 7.71
CA GLN A 234 13.05 -7.87 7.55
C GLN A 234 14.16 -8.27 6.58
N ASN A 235 14.70 -7.31 5.81
CA ASN A 235 15.61 -7.57 4.69
C ASN A 235 17.09 -7.33 5.03
N ILE A 236 17.40 -6.90 6.24
CA ILE A 236 18.78 -6.75 6.74
C ILE A 236 19.31 -8.11 7.20
N SER A 237 20.51 -8.45 6.74
CA SER A 237 21.21 -9.67 7.13
C SER A 237 22.10 -9.45 8.35
N GLU A 238 21.90 -10.26 9.40
CA GLU A 238 22.73 -10.23 10.60
C GLU A 238 24.21 -10.55 10.35
N ASN A 239 24.50 -11.20 9.22
CA ASN A 239 25.88 -11.54 8.86
C ASN A 239 26.65 -10.40 8.18
N ASN A 240 25.92 -9.38 7.70
CA ASN A 240 26.51 -8.29 6.91
C ASN A 240 26.64 -6.98 7.69
N ILE A 241 26.22 -6.96 8.95
CA ILE A 241 26.30 -5.76 9.82
C ILE A 241 27.33 -5.95 10.93
N ASN A 242 27.80 -4.84 11.45
CA ASN A 242 28.61 -4.84 12.66
C ASN A 242 27.72 -5.01 13.90
N LYS A 243 27.75 -6.19 14.53
CA LYS A 243 26.89 -6.53 15.66
C LYS A 243 27.19 -5.75 16.95
N SER A 244 28.35 -5.13 17.03
CA SER A 244 28.74 -4.37 18.23
C SER A 244 28.02 -3.01 18.31
N ASN A 245 27.61 -2.44 17.18
CA ASN A 245 26.94 -1.14 17.09
C ASN A 245 25.57 -1.18 16.38
N SER A 246 25.01 -2.37 16.14
CA SER A 246 23.81 -2.52 15.33
C SER A 246 22.73 -3.35 16.01
N ILE A 247 21.48 -2.88 15.92
CA ILE A 247 20.28 -3.57 16.44
C ILE A 247 19.30 -3.76 15.29
N ILE A 248 18.82 -4.99 15.06
CA ILE A 248 17.76 -5.30 14.12
C ILE A 248 16.43 -5.47 14.86
N LYS A 249 15.45 -4.65 14.50
CA LYS A 249 14.06 -4.77 14.91
C LYS A 249 13.25 -5.28 13.73
N LYS A 250 13.02 -6.60 13.67
CA LYS A 250 12.23 -7.21 12.60
C LYS A 250 10.79 -6.75 12.71
N GLY A 251 10.23 -6.19 11.64
CA GLY A 251 8.84 -5.76 11.61
C GLY A 251 8.34 -5.50 10.20
N SER A 252 7.08 -5.77 9.98
CA SER A 252 6.37 -5.40 8.76
C SER A 252 5.03 -4.77 9.11
N TRP A 253 4.39 -4.13 8.13
CA TRP A 253 3.10 -3.49 8.34
C TRP A 253 2.00 -4.43 8.88
N GLY A 254 2.06 -5.72 8.55
CA GLY A 254 1.08 -6.73 8.98
C GLY A 254 1.52 -7.59 10.18
N ASP A 255 2.71 -7.32 10.71
CA ASP A 255 3.28 -8.07 11.82
C ASP A 255 3.95 -7.06 12.77
N PRO A 256 3.23 -6.59 13.81
CA PRO A 256 3.61 -5.42 14.59
C PRO A 256 4.67 -5.74 15.64
N TYR A 257 5.92 -5.89 15.23
CA TYR A 257 7.04 -5.84 16.19
C TYR A 257 7.22 -4.45 16.78
N LEU A 258 6.82 -3.40 16.04
CA LEU A 258 6.80 -2.03 16.54
C LEU A 258 5.42 -1.42 16.32
N SER A 259 4.83 -0.88 17.39
CA SER A 259 3.69 0.03 17.27
C SER A 259 4.12 1.33 16.59
N ASP A 260 3.18 2.10 16.05
CA ASP A 260 3.49 3.40 15.47
C ASP A 260 4.11 4.35 16.51
N GLU A 261 3.73 4.21 17.78
CA GLU A 261 4.34 4.95 18.89
C GLU A 261 5.80 4.53 19.15
N GLN A 262 6.09 3.24 19.14
CA GLN A 262 7.46 2.75 19.27
C GLN A 262 8.33 3.21 18.08
N LEU A 263 7.79 3.15 16.87
CA LEU A 263 8.48 3.65 15.69
C LEU A 263 8.71 5.17 15.77
N ARG A 264 7.73 5.94 16.26
CA ARG A 264 7.88 7.37 16.52
C ARG A 264 9.03 7.64 17.50
N LYS A 265 9.16 6.83 18.56
CA LYS A 265 10.27 6.95 19.51
C LYS A 265 11.62 6.77 18.80
N GLU A 266 11.76 5.75 17.93
CA GLU A 266 12.99 5.54 17.15
C GLU A 266 13.33 6.76 16.28
N TYR A 267 12.32 7.34 15.58
CA TYR A 267 12.53 8.57 14.80
C TYR A 267 12.98 9.76 15.66
N HIS A 268 12.43 9.92 16.88
CA HIS A 268 12.80 11.01 17.77
C HIS A 268 14.22 10.86 18.33
N GLU A 269 14.68 9.64 18.51
CA GLU A 269 16.02 9.33 19.04
C GLU A 269 17.09 9.32 17.95
N ALA A 270 16.72 9.22 16.69
CA ALA A 270 17.65 9.16 15.58
C ALA A 270 18.31 10.51 15.30
N PHE A 271 19.59 10.46 14.90
CA PHE A 271 20.33 11.60 14.35
C PHE A 271 19.99 11.76 12.85
N LEU A 272 19.94 10.62 12.13
CA LEU A 272 19.69 10.50 10.71
C LEU A 272 18.80 9.28 10.46
#